data_bb45496d772ebdee3ee92ca01d2c0c16
#
_entry.id   bb45496d772ebdee3ee92ca01d2c0c16
#
_cell.length_a   1.000
_cell.length_b   1.000
_cell.length_c   1.000
_cell.angle_alpha   90.00
_cell.angle_beta   90.00
_cell.angle_gamma   90.00
#
_symmetry.space_group_name_H-M   'P 1'
#
loop_
_entity.id
_entity.type
_entity.pdbx_description
1 polymer ?
#
loop_
_entity_poly.entity_id
_entity_poly.type
_entity_poly.pdbx_seq_one_letter_code
_entity_poly.pdbx_strand_id
1 'polypeptide(L)'
;IVDDAGRSMIKRSPRKGGIHFLCGNIFHTYFSTQRYMVRRDGLETVGAWNTETFGWDDWELGIRLMLYTSRIVKAESPEPQVIVHAHADSITGTQYSDKVDKLLACVDEAEKHVRASGRRDADILLNCLDYKKIVLASACRREGSMRGEQLFHDVLRGTPSRKVKAVFVSGYWLASRGVRGTARVAERLFRLF
;
A
#
# COMPACT_ATOMS: atom_id res chain seq x y z
N ILE A 1 15.64 7.55 5.53
CA ILE A 1 14.88 8.80 5.36
C ILE A 1 15.49 9.82 6.30
N VAL A 2 15.78 10.98 5.80
CA VAL A 2 16.22 12.14 6.59
C VAL A 2 15.14 13.20 6.46
N ASP A 3 14.67 13.76 7.57
CA ASP A 3 13.71 14.87 7.55
C ASP A 3 14.44 16.23 7.57
N ASP A 4 13.68 17.33 7.41
CA ASP A 4 14.22 18.69 7.39
C ASP A 4 14.93 19.09 8.70
N ALA A 5 14.69 18.37 9.78
CA ALA A 5 15.38 18.54 11.06
C ALA A 5 16.63 17.65 11.20
N GLY A 6 17.03 16.96 10.12
CA GLY A 6 18.20 16.06 10.13
C GLY A 6 17.98 14.73 10.86
N ARG A 7 16.74 14.44 11.30
CA ARG A 7 16.44 13.17 11.98
C ARG A 7 16.39 12.05 10.96
N SER A 8 17.11 10.98 11.21
CA SER A 8 17.19 9.85 10.29
C SER A 8 16.37 8.65 10.78
N MET A 9 15.74 7.95 9.84
CA MET A 9 15.04 6.70 10.08
C MET A 9 15.50 5.64 9.08
N ILE A 10 16.01 4.52 9.57
CA ILE A 10 16.36 3.38 8.72
C ILE A 10 15.13 2.50 8.55
N LYS A 11 14.61 2.42 7.32
CA LYS A 11 13.55 1.46 6.96
C LYS A 11 14.18 0.19 6.41
N ARG A 12 13.91 -0.94 7.07
CA ARG A 12 14.36 -2.26 6.61
C ARG A 12 13.22 -3.04 6.00
N SER A 13 13.46 -3.72 4.89
CA SER A 13 12.49 -4.67 4.32
C SER A 13 12.33 -5.89 5.23
N PRO A 14 11.15 -6.52 5.27
CA PRO A 14 10.95 -7.73 6.07
C PRO A 14 11.81 -8.89 5.54
N ARG A 15 12.13 -9.82 6.43
CA ARG A 15 12.97 -10.99 6.11
C ARG A 15 12.23 -12.13 5.42
N LYS A 16 10.89 -12.14 5.44
CA LYS A 16 10.05 -13.24 4.95
C LYS A 16 9.34 -12.85 3.66
N GLY A 17 9.33 -13.75 2.68
CA GLY A 17 8.60 -13.62 1.42
C GLY A 17 7.14 -14.09 1.50
N GLY A 18 6.50 -14.29 0.34
CA GLY A 18 5.13 -14.80 0.22
C GLY A 18 4.05 -13.77 0.55
N ILE A 19 2.88 -14.25 1.01
CA ILE A 19 1.73 -13.40 1.33
C ILE A 19 2.06 -12.28 2.33
N HIS A 20 2.90 -12.55 3.32
CA HIS A 20 3.34 -11.55 4.29
C HIS A 20 4.07 -10.38 3.63
N PHE A 21 4.87 -10.67 2.62
CA PHE A 21 5.62 -9.65 1.91
C PHE A 21 4.69 -8.83 1.01
N LEU A 22 3.73 -9.48 0.33
CA LEU A 22 2.70 -8.82 -0.47
C LEU A 22 1.82 -7.89 0.37
N CYS A 23 1.21 -8.40 1.44
CA CYS A 23 0.42 -7.58 2.35
C CYS A 23 1.25 -6.43 2.95
N GLY A 24 2.50 -6.72 3.29
CA GLY A 24 3.44 -5.71 3.79
C GLY A 24 3.71 -4.63 2.74
N ASN A 25 3.85 -4.97 1.45
CA ASN A 25 4.01 -3.99 0.38
C ASN A 25 2.76 -3.12 0.22
N ILE A 26 1.57 -3.71 0.31
CA ILE A 26 0.31 -2.96 0.24
C ILE A 26 0.29 -1.83 1.28
N PHE A 27 0.76 -2.09 2.51
CA PHE A 27 0.69 -1.12 3.60
C PHE A 27 1.92 -0.24 3.75
N HIS A 28 3.11 -0.70 3.36
CA HIS A 28 4.38 -0.06 3.72
C HIS A 28 5.27 0.28 2.53
N THR A 29 4.82 0.02 1.31
CA THR A 29 5.57 0.32 0.08
C THR A 29 7.01 -0.18 0.16
N TYR A 30 7.21 -1.49 0.15
CA TYR A 30 8.56 -2.07 0.14
C TYR A 30 9.25 -1.89 -1.21
N PHE A 31 8.47 -1.94 -2.29
CA PHE A 31 8.89 -1.62 -3.63
C PHE A 31 8.62 -0.14 -3.90
N SER A 32 9.59 0.70 -3.61
CA SER A 32 9.68 2.04 -4.13
C SER A 32 10.86 2.10 -5.09
N THR A 33 10.80 2.95 -6.09
CA THR A 33 11.71 2.99 -7.26
C THR A 33 13.20 2.85 -6.88
N GLN A 34 13.62 3.45 -5.79
CA GLN A 34 15.01 3.46 -5.34
C GLN A 34 15.41 2.26 -4.47
N ARG A 35 14.52 1.27 -4.27
CA ARG A 35 14.72 0.20 -3.29
C ARG A 35 14.85 -1.20 -3.89
N TYR A 36 14.74 -1.34 -5.19
CA TYR A 36 14.83 -2.63 -5.87
C TYR A 36 15.54 -2.53 -7.20
N MET A 37 16.04 -3.66 -7.64
CA MET A 37 16.44 -3.91 -9.01
C MET A 37 15.61 -5.07 -9.55
N VAL A 38 15.20 -4.97 -10.79
CA VAL A 38 14.42 -5.99 -11.48
C VAL A 38 15.07 -6.33 -12.81
N ARG A 39 14.99 -7.58 -13.20
CA ARG A 39 15.44 -8.00 -14.52
C ARG A 39 14.51 -7.41 -15.58
N ARG A 40 15.09 -7.04 -16.72
CA ARG A 40 14.35 -6.45 -17.84
C ARG A 40 13.18 -7.33 -18.29
N ASP A 41 13.42 -8.64 -18.47
CA ASP A 41 12.40 -9.60 -18.87
C ASP A 41 11.22 -9.66 -17.88
N GLY A 42 11.49 -9.59 -16.58
CA GLY A 42 10.46 -9.51 -15.56
C GLY A 42 9.66 -8.22 -15.63
N LEU A 43 10.33 -7.09 -15.85
CA LEU A 43 9.66 -5.80 -15.99
C LEU A 43 8.75 -5.76 -17.24
N GLU A 44 9.25 -6.25 -18.37
CA GLU A 44 8.50 -6.33 -19.62
C GLU A 44 7.29 -7.27 -19.49
N THR A 45 7.45 -8.41 -18.82
CA THR A 45 6.36 -9.38 -18.61
C THR A 45 5.19 -8.79 -17.83
N VAL A 46 5.46 -7.93 -16.84
CA VAL A 46 4.40 -7.28 -16.07
C VAL A 46 3.89 -5.97 -16.69
N GLY A 47 4.38 -5.57 -17.87
CA GLY A 47 3.92 -4.41 -18.61
C GLY A 47 4.57 -3.08 -18.19
N ALA A 48 5.73 -3.12 -17.52
CA ALA A 48 6.48 -1.96 -17.06
C ALA A 48 5.66 -0.98 -16.19
N TRP A 49 6.00 0.33 -16.22
CA TRP A 49 5.23 1.35 -15.49
C TRP A 49 3.89 1.61 -16.18
N ASN A 50 2.83 1.65 -15.39
CA ASN A 50 1.53 2.08 -15.88
C ASN A 50 1.47 3.62 -15.89
N THR A 51 1.39 4.21 -17.07
CA THR A 51 1.35 5.66 -17.26
C THR A 51 0.03 6.31 -16.83
N GLU A 52 -1.00 5.51 -16.63
CA GLU A 52 -2.32 5.97 -16.17
C GLU A 52 -2.40 6.11 -14.65
N THR A 53 -1.39 5.59 -13.92
CA THR A 53 -1.30 5.70 -12.47
C THR A 53 -0.40 6.87 -12.05
N PHE A 54 -0.72 7.51 -10.91
CA PHE A 54 0.03 8.66 -10.42
C PHE A 54 0.22 8.58 -8.91
N GLY A 55 1.46 8.80 -8.47
CA GLY A 55 1.81 8.97 -7.06
C GLY A 55 2.01 7.68 -6.27
N TRP A 56 1.40 6.56 -6.69
CA TRP A 56 1.63 5.21 -6.19
C TRP A 56 1.95 4.22 -7.33
N ASP A 57 2.47 4.71 -8.42
CA ASP A 57 2.85 3.96 -9.60
C ASP A 57 3.95 2.92 -9.32
N ASP A 58 4.96 3.27 -8.54
CA ASP A 58 6.01 2.35 -8.09
C ASP A 58 5.47 1.26 -7.14
N TRP A 59 4.53 1.63 -6.27
CA TRP A 59 3.86 0.70 -5.37
C TRP A 59 2.98 -0.29 -6.14
N GLU A 60 2.23 0.17 -7.13
CA GLU A 60 1.39 -0.65 -8.01
C GLU A 60 2.24 -1.62 -8.83
N LEU A 61 3.30 -1.12 -9.48
CA LEU A 61 4.28 -1.95 -10.18
C LEU A 61 4.90 -3.01 -9.26
N GLY A 62 5.22 -2.64 -8.02
CA GLY A 62 5.73 -3.57 -7.02
C GLY A 62 4.77 -4.72 -6.74
N ILE A 63 3.47 -4.47 -6.71
CA ILE A 63 2.45 -5.53 -6.56
C ILE A 63 2.46 -6.47 -7.76
N ARG A 64 2.47 -5.94 -9.00
CA ARG A 64 2.54 -6.78 -10.22
C ARG A 64 3.78 -7.65 -10.24
N LEU A 65 4.93 -7.09 -9.94
CA LEU A 65 6.19 -7.84 -9.86
C LEU A 65 6.13 -8.97 -8.82
N MET A 66 5.55 -8.70 -7.66
CA MET A 66 5.40 -9.69 -6.58
C MET A 66 4.34 -10.75 -6.87
N LEU A 67 3.34 -10.44 -7.69
CA LEU A 67 2.37 -11.42 -8.20
C LEU A 67 3.02 -12.33 -9.26
N TYR A 68 3.88 -11.75 -10.10
CA TYR A 68 4.59 -12.45 -11.17
C TYR A 68 5.66 -13.43 -10.63
N THR A 69 6.42 -13.03 -9.61
CA THR A 69 7.54 -13.84 -9.11
C THR A 69 7.63 -13.92 -7.60
N SER A 70 7.92 -15.12 -7.10
CA SER A 70 8.31 -15.34 -5.70
C SER A 70 9.83 -15.25 -5.49
N ARG A 71 10.63 -15.12 -6.57
CA ARG A 71 12.09 -15.04 -6.51
C ARG A 71 12.57 -13.63 -6.18
N ILE A 72 12.32 -13.23 -4.95
CA ILE A 72 12.73 -11.93 -4.43
C ILE A 72 13.89 -12.17 -3.47
N VAL A 73 15.04 -11.63 -3.79
CA VAL A 73 16.24 -11.70 -2.96
C VAL A 73 16.47 -10.35 -2.30
N LYS A 74 16.65 -10.36 -1.01
CA LYS A 74 17.05 -9.17 -0.28
C LYS A 74 18.57 -9.04 -0.33
N ALA A 75 19.05 -7.94 -0.92
CA ALA A 75 20.45 -7.55 -0.77
C ALA A 75 20.66 -7.07 0.68
N GLU A 76 21.63 -7.67 1.37
CA GLU A 76 21.99 -7.25 2.72
C GLU A 76 23.16 -6.28 2.63
N SER A 77 22.96 -5.09 3.19
CA SER A 77 24.01 -4.11 3.41
C SER A 77 23.90 -3.61 4.85
N PRO A 78 25.00 -3.52 5.58
CA PRO A 78 25.01 -2.96 6.93
C PRO A 78 24.66 -1.46 6.90
N GLU A 79 24.97 -0.78 5.81
CA GLU A 79 24.76 0.66 5.63
C GLU A 79 23.60 0.97 4.69
N PRO A 80 22.89 2.09 4.90
CA PRO A 80 21.91 2.59 3.95
C PRO A 80 22.56 2.92 2.61
N GLN A 81 22.04 2.33 1.53
CA GLN A 81 22.55 2.59 0.18
C GLN A 81 21.84 3.78 -0.49
N VAL A 82 20.72 4.21 0.06
CA VAL A 82 19.92 5.32 -0.46
C VAL A 82 19.48 6.22 0.69
N ILE A 83 19.71 7.51 0.54
CA ILE A 83 19.22 8.55 1.43
C ILE A 83 18.05 9.26 0.76
N VAL A 84 16.90 9.27 1.39
CA VAL A 84 15.71 9.97 0.91
C VAL A 84 15.49 11.19 1.79
N HIS A 85 15.54 12.37 1.19
CA HIS A 85 15.19 13.61 1.87
C HIS A 85 13.68 13.82 1.81
N ALA A 86 13.07 13.98 2.97
CA ALA A 86 11.65 14.35 3.06
C ALA A 86 11.55 15.88 3.03
N HIS A 87 10.67 16.41 2.21
CA HIS A 87 10.37 17.84 2.13
C HIS A 87 8.87 18.08 1.95
N ALA A 88 8.41 19.28 2.26
CA ALA A 88 6.98 19.63 2.27
C ALA A 88 6.30 19.45 0.91
N ASP A 89 7.02 19.70 -0.19
CA ASP A 89 6.50 19.62 -1.55
C ASP A 89 6.53 18.19 -2.14
N SER A 90 6.73 17.18 -1.30
CA SER A 90 6.74 15.77 -1.75
C SER A 90 5.38 15.37 -2.31
N ILE A 91 5.37 14.71 -3.49
CA ILE A 91 4.14 14.22 -4.16
C ILE A 91 3.27 13.38 -3.23
N THR A 92 3.88 12.60 -2.34
CA THR A 92 3.19 11.69 -1.42
C THR A 92 3.10 12.22 0.02
N GLY A 93 3.59 13.43 0.28
CA GLY A 93 3.79 13.92 1.65
C GLY A 93 2.55 14.44 2.35
N THR A 94 1.67 15.13 1.66
CA THR A 94 0.54 15.86 2.25
C THR A 94 -0.65 15.97 1.29
N GLN A 95 -1.82 16.36 1.84
CA GLN A 95 -3.06 16.62 1.08
C GLN A 95 -3.50 15.42 0.22
N TYR A 96 -3.89 14.36 0.91
CA TYR A 96 -4.44 13.16 0.26
C TYR A 96 -5.78 13.42 -0.41
N SER A 97 -6.57 14.34 0.11
CA SER A 97 -7.89 14.70 -0.42
C SER A 97 -7.84 15.20 -1.86
N ASP A 98 -6.81 15.96 -2.23
CA ASP A 98 -6.67 16.51 -3.58
C ASP A 98 -6.23 15.44 -4.62
N LYS A 99 -5.70 14.32 -4.13
CA LYS A 99 -5.12 13.24 -4.94
C LYS A 99 -5.90 11.95 -4.82
N VAL A 100 -6.96 11.91 -4.03
CA VAL A 100 -7.65 10.69 -3.63
C VAL A 100 -8.06 9.83 -4.83
N ASP A 101 -8.64 10.44 -5.87
CA ASP A 101 -9.10 9.68 -7.04
C ASP A 101 -7.93 9.12 -7.86
N LYS A 102 -6.81 9.84 -7.95
CA LYS A 102 -5.58 9.34 -8.60
C LYS A 102 -4.96 8.18 -7.82
N LEU A 103 -4.94 8.27 -6.49
CA LEU A 103 -4.45 7.20 -5.63
C LEU A 103 -5.36 5.98 -5.64
N LEU A 104 -6.69 6.19 -5.72
CA LEU A 104 -7.65 5.11 -5.88
C LEU A 104 -7.46 4.37 -7.20
N ALA A 105 -7.19 5.07 -8.29
CA ALA A 105 -6.89 4.43 -9.57
C ALA A 105 -5.72 3.44 -9.46
N CYS A 106 -4.66 3.77 -8.71
CA CYS A 106 -3.57 2.84 -8.44
C CYS A 106 -4.02 1.59 -7.65
N VAL A 107 -4.91 1.78 -6.67
CA VAL A 107 -5.45 0.65 -5.88
C VAL A 107 -6.35 -0.23 -6.74
N ASP A 108 -7.19 0.38 -7.59
CA ASP A 108 -8.10 -0.34 -8.48
C ASP A 108 -7.34 -1.15 -9.55
N GLU A 109 -6.22 -0.62 -10.07
CA GLU A 109 -5.33 -1.39 -10.94
C GLU A 109 -4.70 -2.57 -10.21
N ALA A 110 -4.20 -2.36 -8.99
CA ALA A 110 -3.67 -3.45 -8.17
C ALA A 110 -4.71 -4.53 -7.90
N GLU A 111 -5.98 -4.16 -7.65
CA GLU A 111 -7.09 -5.12 -7.49
C GLU A 111 -7.34 -5.96 -8.74
N LYS A 112 -7.33 -5.35 -9.93
CA LYS A 112 -7.49 -6.07 -11.19
C LYS A 112 -6.40 -7.16 -11.33
N HIS A 113 -5.16 -6.81 -11.06
CA HIS A 113 -4.05 -7.75 -11.12
C HIS A 113 -4.13 -8.86 -10.07
N VAL A 114 -4.55 -8.55 -8.84
CA VAL A 114 -4.77 -9.56 -7.80
C VAL A 114 -5.87 -10.52 -8.21
N ARG A 115 -7.01 -10.03 -8.73
CA ARG A 115 -8.12 -10.87 -9.21
C ARG A 115 -7.71 -11.76 -10.38
N ALA A 116 -6.93 -11.22 -11.33
CA ALA A 116 -6.43 -11.96 -12.49
C ALA A 116 -5.35 -13.00 -12.15
N SER A 117 -4.72 -12.90 -10.98
CA SER A 117 -3.56 -13.73 -10.61
C SER A 117 -3.90 -15.20 -10.35
N GLY A 118 -5.18 -15.55 -10.14
CA GLY A 118 -5.62 -16.91 -9.80
C GLY A 118 -5.07 -17.44 -8.46
N ARG A 119 -4.55 -16.58 -7.60
CA ARG A 119 -3.96 -16.96 -6.31
C ARG A 119 -5.03 -17.42 -5.34
N ARG A 120 -4.73 -18.46 -4.56
CA ARG A 120 -5.62 -18.97 -3.50
C ARG A 120 -5.80 -17.99 -2.33
N ASP A 121 -4.85 -17.08 -2.15
CA ASP A 121 -4.85 -16.05 -1.11
C ASP A 121 -5.31 -14.67 -1.63
N ALA A 122 -5.95 -14.62 -2.80
CA ALA A 122 -6.43 -13.38 -3.42
C ALA A 122 -7.39 -12.61 -2.50
N ASP A 123 -8.30 -13.28 -1.81
CA ASP A 123 -9.26 -12.62 -0.91
C ASP A 123 -8.57 -11.87 0.24
N ILE A 124 -7.49 -12.43 0.78
CA ILE A 124 -6.69 -11.74 1.81
C ILE A 124 -6.06 -10.47 1.23
N LEU A 125 -5.51 -10.56 0.02
CA LEU A 125 -4.88 -9.41 -0.65
C LEU A 125 -5.92 -8.32 -0.98
N LEU A 126 -7.11 -8.72 -1.45
CA LEU A 126 -8.21 -7.79 -1.74
C LEU A 126 -8.68 -7.08 -0.46
N ASN A 127 -8.85 -7.81 0.65
CA ASN A 127 -9.15 -7.18 1.94
C ASN A 127 -8.05 -6.21 2.39
N CYS A 128 -6.77 -6.51 2.10
CA CYS A 128 -5.68 -5.58 2.38
C CYS A 128 -5.76 -4.33 1.49
N LEU A 129 -6.11 -4.46 0.21
CA LEU A 129 -6.29 -3.33 -0.71
C LEU A 129 -7.48 -2.47 -0.31
N ASP A 130 -8.62 -3.08 0.04
CA ASP A 130 -9.76 -2.35 0.60
C ASP A 130 -9.39 -1.62 1.89
N TYR A 131 -8.60 -2.25 2.76
CA TYR A 131 -8.11 -1.56 3.97
C TYR A 131 -7.15 -0.42 3.64
N LYS A 132 -6.39 -0.48 2.55
CA LYS A 132 -5.61 0.65 2.03
C LYS A 132 -6.52 1.82 1.67
N LYS A 133 -7.70 1.55 1.04
CA LYS A 133 -8.73 2.57 0.77
C LYS A 133 -9.28 3.16 2.09
N ILE A 134 -9.49 2.33 3.12
CA ILE A 134 -9.91 2.79 4.46
C ILE A 134 -8.87 3.73 5.10
N VAL A 135 -7.58 3.41 4.98
CA VAL A 135 -6.50 4.28 5.47
C VAL A 135 -6.47 5.61 4.72
N LEU A 136 -6.66 5.58 3.39
CA LEU A 136 -6.77 6.78 2.56
C LEU A 136 -8.00 7.61 2.96
N ALA A 137 -9.15 6.98 3.13
CA ALA A 137 -10.39 7.63 3.60
C ALA A 137 -10.17 8.33 4.96
N SER A 138 -9.47 7.67 5.89
CA SER A 138 -9.16 8.24 7.19
C SER A 138 -8.19 9.41 7.12
N ALA A 139 -7.27 9.41 6.15
CA ALA A 139 -6.38 10.54 5.89
C ALA A 139 -7.16 11.76 5.36
N CYS A 140 -8.02 11.57 4.35
CA CYS A 140 -8.90 12.61 3.83
C CYS A 140 -9.83 13.20 4.92
N ARG A 141 -10.33 12.36 5.83
CA ARG A 141 -11.13 12.83 6.97
C ARG A 141 -10.33 13.73 7.90
N ARG A 142 -9.06 13.40 8.20
CA ARG A 142 -8.20 14.28 9.01
C ARG A 142 -7.92 15.62 8.37
N GLU A 143 -7.99 15.68 7.05
CA GLU A 143 -7.88 16.91 6.24
C GLU A 143 -9.22 17.66 6.13
N GLY A 144 -10.29 17.17 6.75
CA GLY A 144 -11.63 17.79 6.72
C GLY A 144 -12.41 17.52 5.42
N SER A 145 -11.95 16.61 4.58
CA SER A 145 -12.59 16.31 3.30
C SER A 145 -13.75 15.33 3.45
N MET A 146 -14.92 15.69 2.94
CA MET A 146 -16.10 14.82 2.84
C MET A 146 -15.88 13.61 1.93
N ARG A 147 -14.93 13.70 1.00
CA ARG A 147 -14.55 12.58 0.12
C ARG A 147 -14.08 11.36 0.91
N GLY A 148 -13.44 11.59 2.08
CA GLY A 148 -13.04 10.52 2.98
C GLY A 148 -14.22 9.71 3.51
N GLU A 149 -15.30 10.37 3.90
CA GLU A 149 -16.53 9.70 4.37
C GLU A 149 -17.21 8.91 3.25
N GLN A 150 -17.33 9.51 2.07
CA GLN A 150 -17.90 8.83 0.90
C GLN A 150 -17.11 7.55 0.58
N LEU A 151 -15.80 7.63 0.48
CA LEU A 151 -14.93 6.48 0.21
C LEU A 151 -15.09 5.39 1.28
N PHE A 152 -15.14 5.75 2.55
CA PHE A 152 -15.38 4.81 3.63
C PHE A 152 -16.69 4.03 3.46
N HIS A 153 -17.78 4.73 3.16
CA HIS A 153 -19.08 4.10 2.94
C HIS A 153 -19.12 3.23 1.68
N ASP A 154 -18.43 3.65 0.61
CA ASP A 154 -18.34 2.87 -0.63
C ASP A 154 -17.65 1.53 -0.40
N VAL A 155 -16.52 1.53 0.30
CA VAL A 155 -15.80 0.30 0.67
C VAL A 155 -16.68 -0.60 1.54
N LEU A 156 -17.38 -0.04 2.53
CA LEU A 156 -18.26 -0.85 3.40
C LEU A 156 -19.43 -1.48 2.63
N ARG A 157 -20.01 -0.77 1.64
CA ARG A 157 -21.08 -1.32 0.80
C ARG A 157 -20.60 -2.51 -0.03
N GLY A 158 -19.41 -2.42 -0.59
CA GLY A 158 -18.79 -3.49 -1.38
C GLY A 158 -18.30 -4.71 -0.57
N THR A 159 -18.20 -4.60 0.75
CA THR A 159 -17.66 -5.66 1.61
C THR A 159 -18.75 -6.61 2.09
N PRO A 160 -18.76 -7.90 1.71
CA PRO A 160 -19.82 -8.83 2.14
C PRO A 160 -19.65 -9.32 3.57
N SER A 161 -18.43 -9.53 4.04
CA SER A 161 -18.12 -10.14 5.33
C SER A 161 -18.33 -9.17 6.51
N ARG A 162 -19.17 -9.56 7.46
CA ARG A 162 -19.39 -8.79 8.70
C ARG A 162 -18.12 -8.63 9.54
N LYS A 163 -17.26 -9.65 9.57
CA LYS A 163 -15.99 -9.62 10.31
C LYS A 163 -15.03 -8.61 9.68
N VAL A 164 -14.90 -8.63 8.35
CA VAL A 164 -14.07 -7.68 7.60
C VAL A 164 -14.60 -6.25 7.78
N LYS A 165 -15.92 -6.05 7.70
CA LYS A 165 -16.54 -4.74 7.98
C LYS A 165 -16.19 -4.21 9.38
N ALA A 166 -16.22 -5.05 10.40
CA ALA A 166 -15.85 -4.64 11.75
C ALA A 166 -14.40 -4.16 11.84
N VAL A 167 -13.47 -4.84 11.13
CA VAL A 167 -12.06 -4.40 11.04
C VAL A 167 -11.96 -3.06 10.31
N PHE A 168 -12.71 -2.87 9.22
CA PHE A 168 -12.70 -1.62 8.46
C PHE A 168 -13.24 -0.44 9.28
N VAL A 169 -14.36 -0.63 9.98
CA VAL A 169 -14.96 0.40 10.84
C VAL A 169 -14.00 0.78 11.97
N SER A 170 -13.47 -0.21 12.70
CA SER A 170 -12.53 0.03 13.79
C SER A 170 -11.26 0.72 13.28
N GLY A 171 -10.73 0.23 12.15
CA GLY A 171 -9.53 0.80 11.52
C GLY A 171 -9.73 2.24 11.09
N TYR A 172 -10.86 2.56 10.46
CA TYR A 172 -11.20 3.92 10.04
C TYR A 172 -11.24 4.89 11.22
N TRP A 173 -11.96 4.54 12.29
CA TRP A 173 -12.07 5.40 13.46
C TRP A 173 -10.75 5.59 14.19
N LEU A 174 -9.96 4.55 14.35
CA LEU A 174 -8.65 4.63 14.99
C LEU A 174 -7.67 5.46 14.14
N ALA A 175 -7.59 5.17 12.84
CA ALA A 175 -6.71 5.91 11.93
C ALA A 175 -7.11 7.38 11.77
N SER A 176 -8.42 7.69 11.77
CA SER A 176 -8.93 9.07 11.75
C SER A 176 -8.53 9.89 12.99
N ARG A 177 -8.23 9.21 14.11
CA ARG A 177 -7.71 9.82 15.34
C ARG A 177 -6.18 9.81 15.42
N GLY A 178 -5.48 9.42 14.33
CA GLY A 178 -4.03 9.39 14.27
C GLY A 178 -3.37 8.16 14.92
N VAL A 179 -4.15 7.14 15.31
CA VAL A 179 -3.60 5.90 15.86
C VAL A 179 -2.77 5.18 14.79
N ARG A 180 -1.50 4.93 15.08
CA ARG A 180 -0.57 4.26 14.19
C ARG A 180 -0.63 2.73 14.36
N GLY A 181 -0.27 2.01 13.30
CA GLY A 181 -0.15 0.54 13.36
C GLY A 181 -1.45 -0.23 13.11
N THR A 182 -2.57 0.43 12.86
CA THR A 182 -3.87 -0.21 12.55
C THR A 182 -3.78 -1.18 11.38
N ALA A 183 -3.00 -0.88 10.34
CA ALA A 183 -2.79 -1.73 9.19
C ALA A 183 -2.14 -3.07 9.53
N ARG A 184 -1.21 -3.11 10.49
CA ARG A 184 -0.58 -4.37 10.94
C ARG A 184 -1.57 -5.28 11.68
N VAL A 185 -2.48 -4.67 12.44
CA VAL A 185 -3.54 -5.41 13.12
C VAL A 185 -4.52 -5.97 12.11
N ALA A 186 -4.98 -5.15 11.16
CA ALA A 186 -5.88 -5.56 10.08
C ALA A 186 -5.29 -6.72 9.27
N GLU A 187 -4.03 -6.62 8.84
CA GLU A 187 -3.32 -7.68 8.12
C GLU A 187 -3.37 -9.03 8.86
N ARG A 188 -3.12 -9.01 10.17
CA ARG A 188 -3.18 -10.24 10.97
C ARG A 188 -4.59 -10.82 11.03
N LEU A 189 -5.60 -9.98 11.19
CA LEU A 189 -7.00 -10.41 11.27
C LEU A 189 -7.48 -11.00 9.94
N PHE A 190 -7.12 -10.40 8.78
CA PHE A 190 -7.51 -10.93 7.47
C PHE A 190 -6.95 -12.33 7.16
N ARG A 191 -5.88 -12.74 7.83
CA ARG A 191 -5.33 -14.09 7.71
C ARG A 191 -6.00 -15.12 8.60
N LEU A 192 -6.82 -14.66 9.53
CA LEU A 192 -7.58 -15.53 10.44
C LEU A 192 -9.02 -15.78 9.95
N PHE A 193 -9.46 -15.03 8.94
CA PHE A 193 -10.79 -15.12 8.35
C PHE A 193 -10.75 -15.86 7.03
#